data_6080b939777d17471621c214498dca80
#
_entry.id   6080b939777d17471621c214498dca80
#
_cell.length_a   1.000
_cell.length_b   1.000
_cell.length_c   1.000
_cell.angle_alpha   90.00
_cell.angle_beta   90.00
_cell.angle_gamma   90.00
#
_symmetry.space_group_name_H-M   'P 1'
#
loop_
_entity.id
_entity.type
_entity.pdbx_description
1 polymer ?
#
loop_
_entity_poly.entity_id
_entity_poly.type
_entity_poly.pdbx_seq_one_letter_code
_entity_poly.pdbx_strand_id
1 'polypeptide(L)'
;MINKVLFLRAIFAASLSVAAAFLGGCTTYYGQAIDGQLSILMHRQPIANVIADPATSPELQQKLEQVLRMRRFAVDELHLPDNASYTSYVDLERPYVLWNVFAAPEFSLTPLQWCFPVAGCVSYRGYFNEQDANRFADKLAQDGNEVYVAGISAYSTLGWFHDPLLSTMLARSDARLAGTLFHELAHQRLYAKGDTTFNESFATTVELEGVRRWLDQNHQFDQYQEYQKTLQRKLLFIALVQGARQKLKVLYASDIPDRQKRDSKKRIFAELKQDYRRLRAKWGGYRGYDAWFARDLNNAHLVPIGSYYDYVAAFQTLLNQHHGDLMAFYISAEKLADLNPEARHEALTRLMPKR
;
A
#
# COMPACT_ATOMS: atom_id res chain seq x y z
N MET A 1 -32.97 13.47 51.06
CA MET A 1 -33.32 13.08 49.65
C MET A 1 -32.63 13.93 48.61
N ILE A 2 -32.39 15.22 48.83
CA ILE A 2 -31.81 16.18 47.86
C ILE A 2 -30.37 15.83 47.47
N ASN A 3 -29.52 15.34 48.40
CA ASN A 3 -28.11 14.99 48.09
C ASN A 3 -27.91 13.77 47.16
N LYS A 4 -28.86 12.80 47.15
CA LYS A 4 -28.74 11.63 46.23
C LYS A 4 -29.05 12.00 44.77
N VAL A 5 -29.95 12.94 44.54
CA VAL A 5 -30.32 13.40 43.21
C VAL A 5 -29.21 14.25 42.60
N LEU A 6 -28.54 15.09 43.40
CA LEU A 6 -27.36 15.86 42.96
C LEU A 6 -26.16 14.96 42.63
N PHE A 7 -25.92 13.93 43.44
CA PHE A 7 -24.83 12.97 43.21
C PHE A 7 -25.06 12.12 41.95
N LEU A 8 -26.29 11.65 41.70
CA LEU A 8 -26.67 10.94 40.47
C LEU A 8 -26.55 11.82 39.21
N ARG A 9 -26.92 13.11 39.30
CA ARG A 9 -26.78 14.06 38.19
C ARG A 9 -25.30 14.35 37.88
N ALA A 10 -24.43 14.42 38.89
CA ALA A 10 -22.99 14.61 38.70
C ALA A 10 -22.33 13.38 38.04
N ILE A 11 -22.73 12.16 38.45
CA ILE A 11 -22.24 10.90 37.79
C ILE A 11 -22.73 10.82 36.36
N PHE A 12 -24.00 11.16 36.09
CA PHE A 12 -24.54 11.13 34.72
C PHE A 12 -23.90 12.18 33.81
N ALA A 13 -23.62 13.39 34.34
CA ALA A 13 -22.89 14.43 33.61
C ALA A 13 -21.43 14.03 33.34
N ALA A 14 -20.74 13.40 34.30
CA ALA A 14 -19.38 12.90 34.13
C ALA A 14 -19.31 11.75 33.15
N SER A 15 -20.26 10.81 33.16
CA SER A 15 -20.33 9.70 32.19
C SER A 15 -20.65 10.19 30.78
N LEU A 16 -21.51 11.23 30.63
CA LEU A 16 -21.79 11.85 29.34
C LEU A 16 -20.58 12.59 28.78
N SER A 17 -19.79 13.25 29.63
CA SER A 17 -18.56 13.95 29.23
C SER A 17 -17.46 12.99 28.82
N VAL A 18 -17.33 11.85 29.50
CA VAL A 18 -16.37 10.78 29.12
C VAL A 18 -16.81 10.12 27.81
N ALA A 19 -18.10 9.83 27.61
CA ALA A 19 -18.63 9.30 26.37
C ALA A 19 -18.44 10.28 25.18
N ALA A 20 -18.64 11.59 25.41
CA ALA A 20 -18.39 12.62 24.40
C ALA A 20 -16.90 12.76 24.04
N ALA A 21 -15.99 12.58 24.99
CA ALA A 21 -14.55 12.61 24.73
C ALA A 21 -14.08 11.39 23.90
N PHE A 22 -14.66 10.20 24.11
CA PHE A 22 -14.39 9.01 23.29
C PHE A 22 -15.00 9.12 21.88
N LEU A 23 -16.15 9.75 21.73
CA LEU A 23 -16.79 10.00 20.43
C LEU A 23 -16.05 11.08 19.63
N GLY A 24 -15.45 12.08 20.27
CA GLY A 24 -14.75 13.18 19.60
C GLY A 24 -13.54 12.74 18.77
N GLY A 25 -12.77 11.77 19.23
CA GLY A 25 -11.58 11.26 18.50
C GLY A 25 -11.90 10.42 17.27
N CYS A 26 -12.99 9.64 17.32
CA CYS A 26 -13.46 8.85 16.18
C CYS A 26 -14.15 9.74 15.12
N THR A 27 -14.98 10.69 15.54
CA THR A 27 -15.70 11.58 14.61
C THR A 27 -14.75 12.47 13.81
N THR A 28 -13.66 12.97 14.42
CA THR A 28 -12.67 13.79 13.73
C THR A 28 -11.91 12.99 12.65
N TYR A 29 -11.57 11.72 12.91
CA TYR A 29 -10.88 10.89 11.93
C TYR A 29 -11.78 10.53 10.74
N TYR A 30 -13.00 10.04 11.01
CA TYR A 30 -13.93 9.71 9.93
C TYR A 30 -14.37 10.96 9.17
N GLY A 31 -14.50 12.12 9.85
CA GLY A 31 -14.76 13.40 9.20
C GLY A 31 -13.71 13.74 8.15
N GLN A 32 -12.42 13.75 8.51
CA GLN A 32 -11.35 14.04 7.54
C GLN A 32 -11.26 12.99 6.40
N ALA A 33 -11.57 11.71 6.69
CA ALA A 33 -11.55 10.67 5.69
C ALA A 33 -12.71 10.85 4.68
N ILE A 34 -13.90 11.20 5.15
CA ILE A 34 -15.07 11.48 4.33
C ILE A 34 -14.84 12.75 3.52
N ASP A 35 -14.40 13.84 4.15
CA ASP A 35 -14.14 15.13 3.48
C ASP A 35 -13.08 15.00 2.39
N GLY A 36 -11.98 14.27 2.69
CA GLY A 36 -10.93 14.02 1.71
C GLY A 36 -11.40 13.19 0.52
N GLN A 37 -12.17 12.13 0.77
CA GLN A 37 -12.74 11.31 -0.30
C GLN A 37 -13.78 12.09 -1.13
N LEU A 38 -14.68 12.82 -0.48
CA LEU A 38 -15.68 13.66 -1.17
C LEU A 38 -15.00 14.74 -2.00
N SER A 39 -13.95 15.38 -1.48
CA SER A 39 -13.17 16.37 -2.24
C SER A 39 -12.63 15.76 -3.54
N ILE A 40 -12.04 14.57 -3.51
CA ILE A 40 -11.57 13.88 -4.71
C ILE A 40 -12.73 13.62 -5.68
N LEU A 41 -13.86 13.11 -5.19
CA LEU A 41 -15.01 12.78 -6.03
C LEU A 41 -15.67 14.03 -6.66
N MET A 42 -15.68 15.17 -5.96
CA MET A 42 -16.25 16.43 -6.46
C MET A 42 -15.36 17.12 -7.50
N HIS A 43 -14.04 16.95 -7.42
CA HIS A 43 -13.09 17.58 -8.35
C HIS A 43 -12.74 16.71 -9.56
N ARG A 44 -13.32 15.50 -9.67
CA ARG A 44 -13.06 14.61 -10.81
C ARG A 44 -13.69 15.17 -12.10
N GLN A 45 -12.93 15.13 -13.17
CA GLN A 45 -13.37 15.47 -14.51
C GLN A 45 -13.22 14.26 -15.44
N PRO A 46 -14.15 13.99 -16.36
CA PRO A 46 -13.96 12.97 -17.39
C PRO A 46 -12.65 13.22 -18.16
N ILE A 47 -11.81 12.21 -18.32
CA ILE A 47 -10.53 12.34 -19.03
C ILE A 47 -10.74 12.91 -20.45
N ALA A 48 -11.81 12.50 -21.14
CA ALA A 48 -12.12 13.00 -22.47
C ALA A 48 -12.33 14.53 -22.50
N ASN A 49 -12.94 15.11 -21.44
CA ASN A 49 -13.13 16.56 -21.33
C ASN A 49 -11.79 17.27 -21.09
N VAL A 50 -10.94 16.71 -20.23
CA VAL A 50 -9.60 17.28 -19.96
C VAL A 50 -8.75 17.25 -21.23
N ILE A 51 -8.80 16.18 -22.01
CA ILE A 51 -8.08 16.09 -23.31
C ILE A 51 -8.62 17.12 -24.31
N ALA A 52 -9.92 17.36 -24.34
CA ALA A 52 -10.55 18.30 -25.27
C ALA A 52 -10.38 19.77 -24.88
N ASP A 53 -9.95 20.06 -23.64
CA ASP A 53 -9.76 21.45 -23.17
C ASP A 53 -8.48 22.04 -23.79
N PRO A 54 -8.57 23.15 -24.56
CA PRO A 54 -7.42 23.82 -25.13
C PRO A 54 -6.39 24.35 -24.09
N ALA A 55 -6.80 24.52 -22.83
CA ALA A 55 -5.93 24.96 -21.75
C ALA A 55 -5.08 23.81 -21.19
N THR A 56 -5.40 22.55 -21.49
CA THR A 56 -4.62 21.39 -21.07
C THR A 56 -3.32 21.30 -21.85
N SER A 57 -2.18 21.13 -21.15
CA SER A 57 -0.90 21.01 -21.81
C SER A 57 -0.82 19.75 -22.71
N PRO A 58 -0.10 19.81 -23.83
CA PRO A 58 0.05 18.66 -24.74
C PRO A 58 0.62 17.41 -24.04
N GLU A 59 1.50 17.61 -23.06
CA GLU A 59 2.11 16.51 -22.27
C GLU A 59 1.05 15.81 -21.43
N LEU A 60 0.16 16.56 -20.78
CA LEU A 60 -0.93 15.98 -19.99
C LEU A 60 -1.95 15.29 -20.90
N GLN A 61 -2.31 15.90 -22.04
CA GLN A 61 -3.19 15.28 -23.03
C GLN A 61 -2.65 13.93 -23.48
N GLN A 62 -1.39 13.86 -23.88
CA GLN A 62 -0.73 12.61 -24.30
C GLN A 62 -0.73 11.55 -23.20
N LYS A 63 -0.43 11.94 -21.96
CA LYS A 63 -0.45 11.02 -20.80
C LYS A 63 -1.86 10.48 -20.55
N LEU A 64 -2.87 11.33 -20.60
CA LEU A 64 -4.26 10.92 -20.40
C LEU A 64 -4.77 9.99 -21.50
N GLU A 65 -4.43 10.25 -22.77
CA GLU A 65 -4.72 9.34 -23.89
C GLU A 65 -4.06 7.97 -23.68
N GLN A 66 -2.82 7.96 -23.19
CA GLN A 66 -2.11 6.72 -22.90
C GLN A 66 -2.79 5.93 -21.78
N VAL A 67 -3.28 6.61 -20.73
CA VAL A 67 -4.05 5.98 -19.66
C VAL A 67 -5.33 5.33 -20.19
N LEU A 68 -6.04 5.99 -21.08
CA LEU A 68 -7.24 5.42 -21.71
C LEU A 68 -6.90 4.17 -22.54
N ARG A 69 -5.76 4.15 -23.24
CA ARG A 69 -5.27 2.95 -23.95
C ARG A 69 -4.93 1.80 -22.98
N MET A 70 -4.22 2.12 -21.88
CA MET A 70 -3.89 1.13 -20.82
C MET A 70 -5.16 0.56 -20.19
N ARG A 71 -6.15 1.44 -19.92
CA ARG A 71 -7.44 1.03 -19.35
C ARG A 71 -8.22 0.09 -20.28
N ARG A 72 -8.24 0.39 -21.58
CA ARG A 72 -8.86 -0.50 -22.58
C ARG A 72 -8.14 -1.85 -22.66
N PHE A 73 -6.82 -1.83 -22.72
CA PHE A 73 -6.00 -3.04 -22.69
C PHE A 73 -6.27 -3.90 -21.44
N ALA A 74 -6.45 -3.27 -20.27
CA ALA A 74 -6.78 -3.98 -19.04
C ALA A 74 -8.09 -4.76 -19.14
N VAL A 75 -9.09 -4.23 -19.86
CA VAL A 75 -10.36 -4.92 -20.10
C VAL A 75 -10.22 -6.00 -21.17
N ASP A 76 -9.68 -5.63 -22.32
CA ASP A 76 -9.70 -6.47 -23.51
C ASP A 76 -8.73 -7.65 -23.40
N GLU A 77 -7.52 -7.42 -22.85
CA GLU A 77 -6.43 -8.39 -22.85
C GLU A 77 -6.16 -9.00 -21.46
N LEU A 78 -6.45 -8.27 -20.39
CA LEU A 78 -6.25 -8.79 -19.03
C LEU A 78 -7.56 -9.23 -18.36
N HIS A 79 -8.70 -9.06 -19.02
CA HIS A 79 -10.04 -9.42 -18.50
C HIS A 79 -10.32 -8.83 -17.11
N LEU A 80 -9.79 -7.62 -16.86
CA LEU A 80 -10.05 -6.85 -15.65
C LEU A 80 -11.41 -6.13 -15.76
N PRO A 81 -12.02 -5.69 -14.65
CA PRO A 81 -13.37 -5.15 -14.66
C PRO A 81 -13.56 -3.96 -15.62
N ASP A 82 -14.59 -4.04 -16.47
CA ASP A 82 -15.03 -2.91 -17.29
C ASP A 82 -16.00 -2.04 -16.51
N ASN A 83 -15.45 -1.05 -15.82
CA ASN A 83 -16.21 -0.06 -15.04
C ASN A 83 -15.64 1.35 -15.30
N ALA A 84 -16.16 2.38 -14.63
CA ALA A 84 -15.72 3.74 -14.83
C ALA A 84 -14.45 4.14 -14.02
N SER A 85 -13.77 3.20 -13.35
CA SER A 85 -12.50 3.50 -12.66
C SER A 85 -11.44 3.91 -13.68
N TYR A 86 -10.68 4.96 -13.35
CA TYR A 86 -9.60 5.54 -14.18
C TYR A 86 -10.06 6.12 -15.53
N THR A 87 -11.36 6.46 -15.66
CA THR A 87 -11.90 7.21 -16.80
C THR A 87 -12.10 8.71 -16.50
N SER A 88 -11.89 9.09 -15.25
CA SER A 88 -11.85 10.48 -14.80
C SER A 88 -10.50 10.84 -14.19
N TYR A 89 -10.17 12.13 -14.16
CA TYR A 89 -8.91 12.69 -13.68
C TYR A 89 -9.15 13.70 -12.56
N VAL A 90 -8.23 13.73 -11.58
CA VAL A 90 -8.18 14.77 -10.55
C VAL A 90 -6.74 15.28 -10.43
N ASP A 91 -6.57 16.58 -10.55
CA ASP A 91 -5.35 17.24 -10.13
C ASP A 91 -5.41 17.52 -8.63
N LEU A 92 -4.45 16.98 -7.89
CA LEU A 92 -4.39 17.12 -6.43
C LEU A 92 -3.55 18.32 -5.98
N GLU A 93 -2.75 18.92 -6.87
CA GLU A 93 -1.83 20.04 -6.58
C GLU A 93 -0.90 19.74 -5.37
N ARG A 94 -0.64 18.48 -5.09
CA ARG A 94 0.18 18.00 -3.97
C ARG A 94 0.87 16.66 -4.31
N PRO A 95 2.02 16.33 -3.66
CA PRO A 95 2.82 15.17 -4.06
C PRO A 95 2.21 13.81 -3.70
N TYR A 96 1.27 13.78 -2.74
CA TYR A 96 0.65 12.54 -2.26
C TYR A 96 -0.86 12.71 -2.09
N VAL A 97 -1.61 11.64 -2.33
CA VAL A 97 -3.05 11.62 -2.08
C VAL A 97 -3.36 11.39 -0.61
N LEU A 98 -2.57 10.57 0.07
CA LEU A 98 -2.70 10.18 1.47
C LEU A 98 -1.33 10.17 2.16
N TRP A 99 -1.35 10.29 3.49
CA TRP A 99 -0.23 10.03 4.38
C TRP A 99 -0.62 8.91 5.35
N ASN A 100 0.04 7.75 5.20
CA ASN A 100 -0.17 6.61 6.07
C ASN A 100 0.77 6.69 7.28
N VAL A 101 0.19 6.62 8.48
CA VAL A 101 0.92 6.55 9.75
C VAL A 101 1.03 5.09 10.15
N PHE A 102 2.25 4.60 10.28
CA PHE A 102 2.62 3.29 10.82
C PHE A 102 3.20 3.46 12.21
N ALA A 103 2.91 2.52 13.10
CA ALA A 103 3.49 2.51 14.44
C ALA A 103 3.78 1.08 14.92
N ALA A 104 4.83 0.95 15.71
CA ALA A 104 5.19 -0.30 16.37
C ALA A 104 5.88 -0.01 17.72
N PRO A 105 5.74 -0.90 18.74
CA PRO A 105 6.48 -0.76 19.99
C PRO A 105 7.99 -0.86 19.78
N GLU A 106 8.78 -0.29 20.69
CA GLU A 106 10.24 -0.20 20.60
C GLU A 106 10.93 -1.57 20.38
N PHE A 107 10.42 -2.62 21.01
CA PHE A 107 10.96 -3.98 20.91
C PHE A 107 9.96 -4.97 20.30
N SER A 108 9.22 -4.54 19.29
CA SER A 108 8.28 -5.40 18.56
C SER A 108 8.28 -5.07 17.08
N LEU A 109 8.17 -6.11 16.25
CA LEU A 109 7.92 -5.98 14.80
C LEU A 109 6.43 -6.14 14.46
N THR A 110 5.59 -6.40 15.47
CA THR A 110 4.14 -6.41 15.33
C THR A 110 3.63 -4.98 15.37
N PRO A 111 3.06 -4.47 14.27
CA PRO A 111 2.56 -3.10 14.22
C PRO A 111 1.31 -2.93 15.06
N LEU A 112 1.02 -1.70 15.45
CA LEU A 112 -0.32 -1.33 15.90
C LEU A 112 -1.30 -1.54 14.75
N GLN A 113 -2.51 -1.94 15.08
CA GLN A 113 -3.58 -2.17 14.12
C GLN A 113 -4.76 -1.23 14.40
N TRP A 114 -5.40 -0.80 13.33
CA TRP A 114 -6.64 -0.02 13.36
C TRP A 114 -7.70 -0.76 12.56
N CYS A 115 -8.87 -0.97 13.17
CA CYS A 115 -9.95 -1.73 12.56
C CYS A 115 -11.03 -0.77 12.05
N PHE A 116 -11.42 -0.95 10.79
CA PHE A 116 -12.42 -0.15 10.10
C PHE A 116 -13.56 -1.04 9.61
N PRO A 117 -14.80 -0.53 9.53
CA PRO A 117 -15.96 -1.33 9.14
C PRO A 117 -15.84 -2.01 7.78
N VAL A 118 -15.22 -1.35 6.80
CA VAL A 118 -15.07 -1.83 5.42
C VAL A 118 -13.74 -2.53 5.21
N ALA A 119 -12.63 -1.85 5.52
CA ALA A 119 -11.28 -2.35 5.26
C ALA A 119 -10.84 -3.48 6.21
N GLY A 120 -11.55 -3.70 7.32
CA GLY A 120 -11.10 -4.59 8.38
C GLY A 120 -9.96 -3.99 9.20
N CYS A 121 -9.10 -4.83 9.80
CA CYS A 121 -7.97 -4.36 10.60
C CYS A 121 -6.72 -4.25 9.73
N VAL A 122 -6.12 -3.06 9.71
CA VAL A 122 -4.92 -2.74 8.92
C VAL A 122 -3.81 -2.17 9.81
N SER A 123 -2.58 -2.28 9.37
CA SER A 123 -1.38 -1.87 10.12
C SER A 123 -1.01 -0.40 9.92
N TYR A 124 -1.93 0.41 9.42
CA TYR A 124 -1.72 1.85 9.20
C TYR A 124 -3.00 2.63 9.39
N ARG A 125 -2.86 3.95 9.56
CA ARG A 125 -3.97 4.89 9.57
C ARG A 125 -3.71 6.00 8.56
N GLY A 126 -4.60 6.13 7.56
CA GLY A 126 -4.45 7.08 6.46
C GLY A 126 -5.07 8.45 6.75
N TYR A 127 -4.40 9.51 6.32
CA TYR A 127 -4.85 10.89 6.44
C TYR A 127 -4.76 11.60 5.09
N PHE A 128 -5.77 12.40 4.74
CA PHE A 128 -5.74 13.25 3.54
C PHE A 128 -4.95 14.54 3.75
N ASN A 129 -4.56 14.85 4.98
CA ASN A 129 -3.76 16.00 5.34
C ASN A 129 -2.48 15.56 6.06
N GLU A 130 -1.31 16.09 5.63
CA GLU A 130 -0.01 15.75 6.19
C GLU A 130 0.16 16.18 7.65
N GLN A 131 -0.36 17.37 8.00
CA GLN A 131 -0.26 17.87 9.37
C GLN A 131 -1.06 17.01 10.34
N ASP A 132 -2.22 16.50 9.93
CA ASP A 132 -3.03 15.59 10.75
C ASP A 132 -2.34 14.25 10.94
N ALA A 133 -1.69 13.72 9.89
CA ALA A 133 -0.88 12.52 9.97
C ALA A 133 0.28 12.70 10.97
N ASN A 134 1.00 13.82 10.86
CA ASN A 134 2.12 14.12 11.75
C ASN A 134 1.65 14.31 13.20
N ARG A 135 0.56 15.07 13.46
CA ARG A 135 0.00 15.21 14.81
C ARG A 135 -0.38 13.87 15.43
N PHE A 136 -0.93 12.96 14.64
CA PHE A 136 -1.25 11.63 15.12
C PHE A 136 0.00 10.78 15.38
N ALA A 137 1.02 10.88 14.52
CA ALA A 137 2.30 10.21 14.70
C ALA A 137 3.00 10.71 15.98
N ASP A 138 3.01 12.04 16.23
CA ASP A 138 3.59 12.63 17.44
C ASP A 138 2.91 12.11 18.72
N LYS A 139 1.58 11.96 18.70
CA LYS A 139 0.86 11.37 19.82
C LYS A 139 1.29 9.92 20.08
N LEU A 140 1.39 9.10 19.03
CA LEU A 140 1.84 7.71 19.17
C LEU A 140 3.30 7.63 19.65
N ALA A 141 4.14 8.57 19.25
CA ALA A 141 5.51 8.66 19.74
C ALA A 141 5.57 9.04 21.22
N GLN A 142 4.72 9.95 21.68
CA GLN A 142 4.57 10.29 23.13
C GLN A 142 4.08 9.08 23.94
N ASP A 143 3.26 8.21 23.36
CA ASP A 143 2.82 6.94 23.96
C ASP A 143 3.92 5.85 23.91
N GLY A 144 5.16 6.17 23.51
CA GLY A 144 6.31 5.27 23.52
C GLY A 144 6.43 4.36 22.29
N ASN A 145 5.69 4.63 21.22
CA ASN A 145 5.80 3.87 19.99
C ASN A 145 6.81 4.50 19.02
N GLU A 146 7.44 3.67 18.22
CA GLU A 146 8.16 4.11 17.03
C GLU A 146 7.17 4.36 15.90
N VAL A 147 7.36 5.44 15.15
CA VAL A 147 6.39 5.89 14.14
C VAL A 147 7.07 6.14 12.80
N TYR A 148 6.30 6.00 11.73
CA TYR A 148 6.69 6.34 10.37
C TYR A 148 5.49 6.89 9.60
N VAL A 149 5.66 8.08 9.00
CA VAL A 149 4.67 8.69 8.11
C VAL A 149 5.14 8.52 6.67
N ALA A 150 4.34 7.85 5.85
CA ALA A 150 4.63 7.61 4.44
C ALA A 150 3.61 8.28 3.54
N GLY A 151 4.06 9.09 2.58
CA GLY A 151 3.22 9.63 1.52
C GLY A 151 2.84 8.54 0.51
N ILE A 152 1.58 8.48 0.14
CA ILE A 152 0.99 7.51 -0.78
C ILE A 152 0.52 8.24 -2.03
N SER A 153 0.97 7.81 -3.21
CA SER A 153 0.65 8.45 -4.49
C SER A 153 -0.54 7.85 -5.23
N ALA A 154 -1.03 6.69 -4.79
CA ALA A 154 -2.23 6.03 -5.35
C ALA A 154 -2.89 5.20 -4.24
N TYR A 155 -4.19 5.07 -4.29
CA TYR A 155 -4.98 4.15 -3.46
C TYR A 155 -6.24 3.74 -4.23
N SER A 156 -6.82 2.61 -3.87
CA SER A 156 -8.07 2.11 -4.41
C SER A 156 -9.15 2.07 -3.34
N THR A 157 -10.38 2.33 -3.75
CA THR A 157 -11.57 2.11 -2.93
C THR A 157 -12.12 0.70 -3.09
N LEU A 158 -11.36 -0.21 -3.68
CA LEU A 158 -11.74 -1.61 -3.94
C LEU A 158 -13.05 -1.74 -4.76
N GLY A 159 -13.33 -0.77 -5.64
CA GLY A 159 -14.53 -0.74 -6.46
C GLY A 159 -15.79 -0.19 -5.79
N TRP A 160 -15.72 0.27 -4.53
CA TRP A 160 -16.85 0.96 -3.87
C TRP A 160 -17.21 2.28 -4.56
N PHE A 161 -16.21 2.94 -5.12
CA PHE A 161 -16.36 4.10 -5.99
C PHE A 161 -15.60 3.85 -7.28
N HIS A 162 -15.95 4.59 -8.34
CA HIS A 162 -15.14 4.64 -9.54
C HIS A 162 -13.94 5.55 -9.27
N ASP A 163 -12.79 4.93 -8.97
CA ASP A 163 -11.57 5.64 -8.60
C ASP A 163 -11.06 6.48 -9.78
N PRO A 164 -10.78 7.77 -9.59
CA PRO A 164 -10.18 8.60 -10.64
C PRO A 164 -8.68 8.32 -10.78
N LEU A 165 -8.14 8.65 -11.95
CA LEU A 165 -6.71 8.82 -12.12
C LEU A 165 -6.28 10.09 -11.37
N LEU A 166 -5.25 9.98 -10.53
CA LEU A 166 -4.73 11.11 -9.75
C LEU A 166 -3.47 11.67 -10.40
N SER A 167 -3.29 13.01 -10.36
CA SER A 167 -2.06 13.66 -10.86
C SER A 167 -0.78 13.09 -10.24
N THR A 168 -0.83 12.64 -8.98
CA THR A 168 0.26 11.99 -8.27
C THR A 168 0.71 10.66 -8.89
N MET A 169 -0.10 10.03 -9.74
CA MET A 169 0.24 8.80 -10.47
C MET A 169 1.01 9.09 -11.75
N LEU A 170 0.82 10.25 -12.38
CA LEU A 170 1.37 10.60 -13.70
C LEU A 170 2.88 10.85 -13.69
N ALA A 171 3.48 11.14 -12.53
CA ALA A 171 4.93 11.32 -12.40
C ALA A 171 5.75 10.02 -12.61
N ARG A 172 5.09 8.88 -12.75
CA ARG A 172 5.71 7.57 -12.95
C ARG A 172 6.06 7.36 -14.42
N SER A 173 7.03 6.45 -14.70
CA SER A 173 7.22 5.95 -16.06
C SER A 173 5.97 5.21 -16.54
N ASP A 174 5.77 5.14 -17.86
CA ASP A 174 4.57 4.54 -18.48
C ASP A 174 4.37 3.08 -18.05
N ALA A 175 5.45 2.29 -18.00
CA ALA A 175 5.39 0.92 -17.50
C ALA A 175 4.94 0.82 -16.04
N ARG A 176 5.39 1.75 -15.18
CA ARG A 176 4.97 1.79 -13.76
C ARG A 176 3.55 2.33 -13.59
N LEU A 177 3.12 3.23 -14.47
CA LEU A 177 1.74 3.72 -14.50
C LEU A 177 0.79 2.59 -14.92
N ALA A 178 1.10 1.89 -16.02
CA ALA A 178 0.35 0.71 -16.45
C ALA A 178 0.27 -0.35 -15.34
N GLY A 179 1.41 -0.68 -14.73
CA GLY A 179 1.46 -1.61 -13.60
C GLY A 179 0.56 -1.19 -12.45
N THR A 180 0.57 0.09 -12.06
CA THR A 180 -0.32 0.59 -11.01
C THR A 180 -1.79 0.43 -11.38
N LEU A 181 -2.18 0.78 -12.62
CA LEU A 181 -3.57 0.63 -13.07
C LEU A 181 -4.02 -0.84 -13.06
N PHE A 182 -3.20 -1.74 -13.55
CA PHE A 182 -3.51 -3.18 -13.58
C PHE A 182 -3.60 -3.76 -12.17
N HIS A 183 -2.71 -3.36 -11.27
CA HIS A 183 -2.70 -3.75 -9.86
C HIS A 183 -4.00 -3.35 -9.14
N GLU A 184 -4.38 -2.07 -9.24
CA GLU A 184 -5.59 -1.56 -8.59
C GLU A 184 -6.87 -2.16 -9.20
N LEU A 185 -6.91 -2.39 -10.51
CA LEU A 185 -8.02 -3.08 -11.15
C LEU A 185 -8.09 -4.57 -10.78
N ALA A 186 -6.94 -5.21 -10.52
CA ALA A 186 -6.91 -6.59 -10.05
C ALA A 186 -7.55 -6.74 -8.67
N HIS A 187 -7.38 -5.77 -7.76
CA HIS A 187 -8.10 -5.74 -6.49
C HIS A 187 -9.63 -5.67 -6.64
N GLN A 188 -10.10 -5.05 -7.73
CA GLN A 188 -11.54 -5.03 -8.04
C GLN A 188 -12.02 -6.34 -8.68
N ARG A 189 -11.11 -7.15 -9.24
CA ARG A 189 -11.42 -8.46 -9.82
C ARG A 189 -11.53 -9.55 -8.76
N LEU A 190 -10.63 -9.52 -7.75
CA LEU A 190 -10.59 -10.48 -6.66
C LEU A 190 -10.03 -9.85 -5.39
N TYR A 191 -10.75 -10.02 -4.29
CA TYR A 191 -10.33 -9.53 -2.97
C TYR A 191 -10.79 -10.48 -1.86
N ALA A 192 -9.86 -11.12 -1.18
CA ALA A 192 -10.10 -11.94 0.00
C ALA A 192 -10.09 -11.06 1.26
N LYS A 193 -11.25 -10.85 1.88
CA LYS A 193 -11.40 -9.96 3.04
C LYS A 193 -10.49 -10.38 4.19
N GLY A 194 -9.69 -9.43 4.68
CA GLY A 194 -8.79 -9.63 5.83
C GLY A 194 -7.47 -10.32 5.51
N ASP A 195 -7.18 -10.62 4.25
CA ASP A 195 -5.92 -11.26 3.83
C ASP A 195 -5.12 -10.37 2.88
N THR A 196 -4.44 -9.39 3.45
CA THR A 196 -3.60 -8.44 2.69
C THR A 196 -2.52 -9.15 1.88
N THR A 197 -1.86 -10.17 2.46
CA THR A 197 -0.76 -10.89 1.78
C THR A 197 -1.24 -11.61 0.52
N PHE A 198 -2.39 -12.25 0.58
CA PHE A 198 -3.05 -12.85 -0.59
C PHE A 198 -3.38 -11.79 -1.65
N ASN A 199 -4.09 -10.74 -1.25
CA ASN A 199 -4.60 -9.71 -2.14
C ASN A 199 -3.47 -8.99 -2.90
N GLU A 200 -2.42 -8.59 -2.18
CA GLU A 200 -1.28 -7.91 -2.77
C GLU A 200 -0.45 -8.82 -3.68
N SER A 201 -0.28 -10.10 -3.29
CA SER A 201 0.45 -11.06 -4.12
C SER A 201 -0.32 -11.39 -5.40
N PHE A 202 -1.64 -11.52 -5.33
CA PHE A 202 -2.51 -11.69 -6.49
C PHE A 202 -2.41 -10.48 -7.43
N ALA A 203 -2.67 -9.27 -6.91
CA ALA A 203 -2.65 -8.04 -7.69
C ALA A 203 -1.26 -7.79 -8.32
N THR A 204 -0.18 -8.04 -7.56
CA THR A 204 1.19 -7.95 -8.09
C THR A 204 1.43 -8.95 -9.23
N THR A 205 0.91 -10.16 -9.16
CA THR A 205 1.05 -11.14 -10.25
C THR A 205 0.35 -10.67 -11.51
N VAL A 206 -0.87 -10.12 -11.39
CA VAL A 206 -1.60 -9.52 -12.51
C VAL A 206 -0.88 -8.30 -13.06
N GLU A 207 -0.35 -7.43 -12.20
CA GLU A 207 0.50 -6.29 -12.57
C GLU A 207 1.68 -6.73 -13.45
N LEU A 208 2.46 -7.70 -12.98
CA LEU A 208 3.67 -8.16 -13.68
C LEU A 208 3.37 -8.75 -15.05
N GLU A 209 2.36 -9.61 -15.13
CA GLU A 209 1.93 -10.21 -16.40
C GLU A 209 1.30 -9.18 -17.33
N GLY A 210 0.48 -8.26 -16.77
CA GLY A 210 -0.15 -7.19 -17.54
C GLY A 210 0.89 -6.24 -18.15
N VAL A 211 1.87 -5.80 -17.37
CA VAL A 211 2.96 -4.94 -17.89
C VAL A 211 3.78 -5.67 -18.95
N ARG A 212 4.07 -6.96 -18.77
CA ARG A 212 4.78 -7.76 -19.76
C ARG A 212 4.02 -7.77 -21.09
N ARG A 213 2.72 -8.11 -21.08
CA ARG A 213 1.88 -8.15 -22.30
C ARG A 213 1.72 -6.76 -22.93
N TRP A 214 1.50 -5.72 -22.12
CA TRP A 214 1.36 -4.35 -22.59
C TRP A 214 2.59 -3.86 -23.33
N LEU A 215 3.78 -4.07 -22.77
CA LEU A 215 5.03 -3.63 -23.37
C LEU A 215 5.41 -4.48 -24.59
N ASP A 216 5.09 -5.76 -24.59
CA ASP A 216 5.28 -6.67 -25.74
C ASP A 216 4.40 -6.26 -26.91
N GLN A 217 3.10 -6.05 -26.69
CA GLN A 217 2.16 -5.62 -27.73
C GLN A 217 2.50 -4.24 -28.33
N ASN A 218 3.10 -3.36 -27.54
CA ASN A 218 3.54 -2.04 -27.98
C ASN A 218 4.99 -2.02 -28.51
N HIS A 219 5.65 -3.17 -28.61
CA HIS A 219 7.06 -3.33 -29.07
C HIS A 219 8.06 -2.51 -28.24
N GLN A 220 7.81 -2.34 -26.93
CA GLN A 220 8.60 -1.52 -26.00
C GLN A 220 9.59 -2.37 -25.19
N PHE A 221 10.44 -3.14 -25.88
CA PHE A 221 11.37 -4.10 -25.26
C PHE A 221 12.36 -3.45 -24.28
N ASP A 222 12.88 -2.27 -24.60
CA ASP A 222 13.82 -1.55 -23.72
C ASP A 222 13.14 -1.12 -22.42
N GLN A 223 11.88 -0.67 -22.49
CA GLN A 223 11.10 -0.31 -21.29
C GLN A 223 10.81 -1.55 -20.44
N TYR A 224 10.58 -2.70 -21.06
CA TYR A 224 10.40 -3.96 -20.34
C TYR A 224 11.67 -4.37 -19.59
N GLN A 225 12.84 -4.26 -20.20
CA GLN A 225 14.11 -4.53 -19.54
C GLN A 225 14.35 -3.59 -18.33
N GLU A 226 14.06 -2.29 -18.48
CA GLU A 226 14.22 -1.34 -17.38
C GLU A 226 13.17 -1.58 -16.26
N TYR A 227 11.96 -1.96 -16.62
CA TYR A 227 10.95 -2.39 -15.65
C TYR A 227 11.41 -3.62 -14.87
N GLN A 228 11.96 -4.63 -15.54
CA GLN A 228 12.53 -5.82 -14.90
C GLN A 228 13.70 -5.48 -13.96
N LYS A 229 14.63 -4.59 -14.38
CA LYS A 229 15.72 -4.10 -13.49
C LYS A 229 15.16 -3.41 -12.25
N THR A 230 14.12 -2.60 -12.41
CA THR A 230 13.47 -1.90 -11.29
C THR A 230 12.80 -2.89 -10.34
N LEU A 231 12.13 -3.92 -10.86
CA LEU A 231 11.54 -5.00 -10.07
C LEU A 231 12.62 -5.78 -9.32
N GLN A 232 13.69 -6.15 -9.99
CA GLN A 232 14.82 -6.86 -9.36
C GLN A 232 15.42 -6.03 -8.20
N ARG A 233 15.63 -4.71 -8.42
CA ARG A 233 16.09 -3.80 -7.36
C ARG A 233 15.12 -3.77 -6.17
N LYS A 234 13.80 -3.75 -6.44
CA LYS A 234 12.75 -3.80 -5.42
C LYS A 234 12.81 -5.09 -4.61
N LEU A 235 12.93 -6.24 -5.26
CA LEU A 235 13.03 -7.54 -4.58
C LEU A 235 14.30 -7.64 -3.71
N LEU A 236 15.43 -7.15 -4.19
CA LEU A 236 16.68 -7.10 -3.42
C LEU A 236 16.58 -6.14 -2.22
N PHE A 237 15.91 -5.00 -2.37
CA PHE A 237 15.63 -4.10 -1.26
C PHE A 237 14.73 -4.77 -0.20
N ILE A 238 13.66 -5.46 -0.63
CA ILE A 238 12.79 -6.21 0.27
C ILE A 238 13.57 -7.29 1.02
N ALA A 239 14.38 -8.07 0.32
CA ALA A 239 15.22 -9.11 0.92
C ALA A 239 16.20 -8.54 1.97
N LEU A 240 16.79 -7.38 1.67
CA LEU A 240 17.67 -6.66 2.59
C LEU A 240 16.95 -6.27 3.89
N VAL A 241 15.76 -5.70 3.77
CA VAL A 241 14.92 -5.31 4.91
C VAL A 241 14.45 -6.54 5.70
N GLN A 242 14.04 -7.61 5.02
CA GLN A 242 13.65 -8.88 5.67
C GLN A 242 14.80 -9.48 6.47
N GLY A 243 16.04 -9.41 5.97
CA GLY A 243 17.23 -9.82 6.73
C GLY A 243 17.40 -9.05 8.04
N ALA A 244 17.20 -7.74 8.02
CA ALA A 244 17.21 -6.92 9.22
C ALA A 244 16.05 -7.25 10.17
N ARG A 245 14.84 -7.45 9.64
CA ARG A 245 13.67 -7.89 10.44
C ARG A 245 13.95 -9.19 11.18
N GLN A 246 14.57 -10.16 10.52
CA GLN A 246 14.89 -11.44 11.16
C GLN A 246 15.90 -11.27 12.30
N LYS A 247 16.95 -10.44 12.11
CA LYS A 247 17.91 -10.12 13.19
C LYS A 247 17.21 -9.45 14.38
N LEU A 248 16.31 -8.48 14.11
CA LEU A 248 15.54 -7.79 15.13
C LEU A 248 14.57 -8.73 15.86
N LYS A 249 13.92 -9.66 15.15
CA LYS A 249 13.03 -10.67 15.75
C LYS A 249 13.78 -11.53 16.78
N VAL A 250 14.98 -11.99 16.44
CA VAL A 250 15.82 -12.75 17.36
C VAL A 250 16.26 -11.89 18.55
N LEU A 251 16.68 -10.63 18.29
CA LEU A 251 17.07 -9.71 19.34
C LEU A 251 15.95 -9.44 20.34
N TYR A 252 14.72 -9.19 19.86
CA TYR A 252 13.60 -8.86 20.74
C TYR A 252 13.10 -10.04 21.56
N ALA A 253 13.29 -11.27 21.06
CA ALA A 253 12.98 -12.49 21.78
C ALA A 253 14.06 -12.87 22.82
N SER A 254 15.23 -12.23 22.84
CA SER A 254 16.31 -12.53 23.77
C SER A 254 16.04 -11.96 25.16
N ASP A 255 16.57 -12.63 26.19
CA ASP A 255 16.48 -12.22 27.59
C ASP A 255 17.72 -11.39 28.00
N ILE A 256 17.94 -10.25 27.32
CA ILE A 256 19.02 -9.31 27.67
C ILE A 256 18.41 -7.98 28.10
N PRO A 257 19.13 -7.16 28.92
CA PRO A 257 18.63 -5.86 29.37
C PRO A 257 18.26 -4.93 28.20
N ASP A 258 17.21 -4.13 28.36
CA ASP A 258 16.72 -3.19 27.36
C ASP A 258 17.78 -2.27 26.79
N ARG A 259 18.73 -1.80 27.62
CA ARG A 259 19.86 -0.99 27.17
C ARG A 259 20.69 -1.73 26.11
N GLN A 260 20.98 -3.02 26.34
CA GLN A 260 21.72 -3.84 25.39
C GLN A 260 20.90 -4.11 24.12
N LYS A 261 19.56 -4.30 24.25
CA LYS A 261 18.65 -4.39 23.09
C LYS A 261 18.70 -3.12 22.25
N ARG A 262 18.65 -1.92 22.85
CA ARG A 262 18.75 -0.63 22.15
C ARG A 262 20.07 -0.50 21.40
N ASP A 263 21.19 -0.81 22.02
CA ASP A 263 22.50 -0.73 21.38
C ASP A 263 22.63 -1.73 20.22
N SER A 264 22.12 -2.95 20.38
CA SER A 264 22.11 -3.97 19.33
C SER A 264 21.18 -3.61 18.18
N LYS A 265 20.01 -3.06 18.47
CA LYS A 265 19.06 -2.53 17.47
C LYS A 265 19.70 -1.42 16.63
N LYS A 266 20.39 -0.44 17.25
CA LYS A 266 21.12 0.60 16.52
C LYS A 266 22.16 0.01 15.57
N ARG A 267 22.90 -1.03 16.02
CA ARG A 267 23.88 -1.73 15.16
C ARG A 267 23.20 -2.41 13.97
N ILE A 268 22.08 -3.10 14.18
CA ILE A 268 21.33 -3.76 13.09
C ILE A 268 20.88 -2.74 12.05
N PHE A 269 20.33 -1.58 12.45
CA PHE A 269 19.95 -0.54 11.50
C PHE A 269 21.16 0.11 10.81
N ALA A 270 22.28 0.27 11.50
CA ALA A 270 23.53 0.74 10.89
C ALA A 270 24.06 -0.24 9.84
N GLU A 271 24.04 -1.55 10.14
CA GLU A 271 24.38 -2.62 9.20
C GLU A 271 23.46 -2.60 7.98
N LEU A 272 22.15 -2.47 8.19
CA LEU A 272 21.16 -2.36 7.11
C LEU A 272 21.48 -1.18 6.17
N LYS A 273 21.81 0.00 6.73
CA LYS A 273 22.24 1.16 5.93
C LYS A 273 23.54 0.88 5.18
N GLN A 274 24.49 0.16 5.77
CA GLN A 274 25.77 -0.20 5.11
C GLN A 274 25.54 -1.22 3.99
N ASP A 275 24.69 -2.23 4.21
CA ASP A 275 24.33 -3.23 3.21
C ASP A 275 23.65 -2.59 2.01
N TYR A 276 22.77 -1.59 2.24
CA TYR A 276 22.20 -0.80 1.16
C TYR A 276 23.26 -0.06 0.35
N ARG A 277 24.25 0.58 1.00
CA ARG A 277 25.32 1.27 0.26
C ARG A 277 26.08 0.31 -0.65
N ARG A 278 26.34 -0.93 -0.19
CA ARG A 278 26.98 -1.99 -0.99
C ARG A 278 26.09 -2.41 -2.16
N LEU A 279 24.80 -2.56 -1.91
CA LEU A 279 23.82 -2.93 -2.93
C LEU A 279 23.64 -1.82 -3.98
N ARG A 280 23.57 -0.56 -3.54
CA ARG A 280 23.51 0.62 -4.41
C ARG A 280 24.72 0.72 -5.37
N ALA A 281 25.93 0.42 -4.87
CA ALA A 281 27.12 0.38 -5.71
C ALA A 281 27.01 -0.68 -6.83
N LYS A 282 26.50 -1.88 -6.50
CA LYS A 282 26.22 -2.93 -7.48
C LYS A 282 25.16 -2.54 -8.52
N TRP A 283 24.28 -1.60 -8.21
CA TRP A 283 23.25 -1.06 -9.10
C TRP A 283 23.74 0.12 -9.96
N GLY A 284 25.04 0.37 -10.03
CA GLY A 284 25.57 1.52 -10.76
C GLY A 284 25.21 2.86 -10.15
N GLY A 285 24.99 2.90 -8.83
CA GLY A 285 24.65 4.12 -8.11
C GLY A 285 23.17 4.51 -8.13
N TYR A 286 22.26 3.58 -8.47
CA TYR A 286 20.82 3.84 -8.46
C TYR A 286 20.34 4.39 -7.11
N ARG A 287 19.63 5.52 -7.12
CA ARG A 287 19.28 6.33 -5.92
C ARG A 287 17.83 6.18 -5.44
N GLY A 288 17.06 5.27 -6.01
CA GLY A 288 15.61 5.18 -5.75
C GLY A 288 15.21 4.90 -4.31
N TYR A 289 16.13 4.43 -3.45
CA TYR A 289 15.89 4.19 -2.03
C TYR A 289 16.69 5.12 -1.10
N ASP A 290 17.48 6.08 -1.65
CA ASP A 290 18.32 6.97 -0.85
C ASP A 290 17.50 7.75 0.18
N ALA A 291 16.35 8.29 -0.21
CA ALA A 291 15.48 9.06 0.67
C ALA A 291 14.93 8.23 1.85
N TRP A 292 14.66 6.94 1.63
CA TRP A 292 14.22 6.03 2.70
C TRP A 292 15.35 5.75 3.68
N PHE A 293 16.56 5.47 3.19
CA PHE A 293 17.74 5.18 4.02
C PHE A 293 18.37 6.42 4.69
N ALA A 294 18.06 7.62 4.20
CA ALA A 294 18.50 8.87 4.84
C ALA A 294 17.75 9.14 6.16
N ARG A 295 16.61 8.51 6.37
CA ARG A 295 15.81 8.66 7.58
C ARG A 295 16.45 8.00 8.80
N ASP A 296 16.01 8.39 9.99
CA ASP A 296 16.29 7.66 11.22
C ASP A 296 15.37 6.43 11.29
N LEU A 297 15.88 5.29 10.79
CA LEU A 297 15.11 4.06 10.64
C LEU A 297 14.75 3.46 11.99
N ASN A 298 13.51 3.00 12.11
CA ASN A 298 12.97 2.33 13.27
C ASN A 298 12.03 1.17 12.86
N ASN A 299 11.40 0.48 13.81
CA ASN A 299 10.52 -0.66 13.53
C ASN A 299 9.35 -0.29 12.61
N ALA A 300 8.77 0.90 12.76
CA ALA A 300 7.62 1.32 11.97
C ALA A 300 7.96 1.48 10.47
N HIS A 301 9.21 1.83 10.13
CA HIS A 301 9.67 1.86 8.73
C HIS A 301 9.64 0.48 8.05
N LEU A 302 9.77 -0.60 8.85
CA LEU A 302 9.81 -1.96 8.33
C LEU A 302 8.41 -2.55 8.11
N VAL A 303 7.36 -1.94 8.68
CA VAL A 303 5.98 -2.43 8.61
C VAL A 303 5.46 -2.55 7.16
N PRO A 304 5.55 -1.52 6.30
CA PRO A 304 4.99 -1.56 4.95
C PRO A 304 5.76 -2.47 3.98
N ILE A 305 6.92 -3.02 4.39
CA ILE A 305 7.83 -3.73 3.46
C ILE A 305 7.65 -5.25 3.52
N GLY A 306 6.83 -5.77 4.45
CA GLY A 306 6.85 -7.19 4.80
C GLY A 306 5.84 -8.11 4.12
N SER A 307 4.76 -7.61 3.49
CA SER A 307 3.59 -8.45 3.19
C SER A 307 3.26 -8.61 1.69
N TYR A 308 3.89 -7.83 0.81
CA TYR A 308 3.41 -7.67 -0.57
C TYR A 308 3.88 -8.74 -1.55
N TYR A 309 4.91 -9.54 -1.24
CA TYR A 309 5.54 -10.44 -2.21
C TYR A 309 5.60 -11.91 -1.77
N ASP A 310 5.04 -12.24 -0.61
CA ASP A 310 5.25 -13.56 -0.01
C ASP A 310 4.72 -14.70 -0.90
N TYR A 311 3.62 -14.49 -1.62
CA TYR A 311 2.99 -15.49 -2.49
C TYR A 311 3.00 -15.14 -4.00
N VAL A 312 3.73 -14.11 -4.43
CA VAL A 312 3.83 -13.79 -5.86
C VAL A 312 4.34 -14.97 -6.67
N ALA A 313 5.38 -15.67 -6.18
CA ALA A 313 5.92 -16.85 -6.84
C ALA A 313 4.91 -18.01 -6.91
N ALA A 314 4.05 -18.17 -5.91
CA ALA A 314 2.96 -19.15 -5.90
C ALA A 314 1.91 -18.82 -6.98
N PHE A 315 1.48 -17.55 -7.05
CA PHE A 315 0.54 -17.11 -8.09
C PHE A 315 1.14 -17.17 -9.50
N GLN A 316 2.43 -16.87 -9.66
CA GLN A 316 3.12 -17.08 -10.94
C GLN A 316 3.14 -18.56 -11.34
N THR A 317 3.39 -19.47 -10.39
CA THR A 317 3.30 -20.91 -10.62
C THR A 317 1.89 -21.29 -11.06
N LEU A 318 0.85 -20.76 -10.39
CA LEU A 318 -0.55 -21.02 -10.75
C LEU A 318 -0.87 -20.49 -12.15
N LEU A 319 -0.43 -19.28 -12.52
CA LEU A 319 -0.59 -18.73 -13.87
C LEU A 319 0.10 -19.61 -14.93
N ASN A 320 1.31 -20.08 -14.65
CA ASN A 320 2.07 -20.96 -15.54
C ASN A 320 1.38 -22.32 -15.72
N GLN A 321 0.75 -22.90 -14.68
CA GLN A 321 -0.05 -24.12 -14.78
C GLN A 321 -1.23 -23.98 -15.76
N HIS A 322 -1.73 -22.76 -15.91
CA HIS A 322 -2.74 -22.40 -16.90
C HIS A 322 -2.15 -21.85 -18.22
N HIS A 323 -0.86 -22.07 -18.49
CA HIS A 323 -0.19 -21.62 -19.72
C HIS A 323 -0.37 -20.12 -20.03
N GLY A 324 -0.55 -19.29 -19.00
CA GLY A 324 -0.77 -17.85 -19.13
C GLY A 324 -2.23 -17.45 -19.42
N ASP A 325 -3.18 -18.41 -19.43
CA ASP A 325 -4.61 -18.09 -19.53
C ASP A 325 -5.09 -17.40 -18.25
N LEU A 326 -5.35 -16.08 -18.36
CA LEU A 326 -5.76 -15.26 -17.22
C LEU A 326 -7.16 -15.62 -16.72
N MET A 327 -8.09 -16.05 -17.57
CA MET A 327 -9.42 -16.44 -17.13
C MET A 327 -9.38 -17.71 -16.27
N ALA A 328 -8.65 -18.73 -16.71
CA ALA A 328 -8.43 -19.95 -15.95
C ALA A 328 -7.67 -19.69 -14.64
N PHE A 329 -6.68 -18.78 -14.70
CA PHE A 329 -5.95 -18.30 -13.51
C PHE A 329 -6.88 -17.62 -12.50
N TYR A 330 -7.75 -16.70 -12.92
CA TYR A 330 -8.71 -16.02 -12.04
C TYR A 330 -9.67 -16.99 -11.37
N ILE A 331 -10.23 -17.95 -12.12
CA ILE A 331 -11.12 -18.99 -11.55
C ILE A 331 -10.38 -19.79 -10.46
N SER A 332 -9.10 -20.10 -10.67
CA SER A 332 -8.32 -20.85 -9.69
C SER A 332 -7.93 -19.99 -8.47
N ALA A 333 -7.65 -18.70 -8.68
CA ALA A 333 -7.39 -17.76 -7.60
C ALA A 333 -8.67 -17.49 -6.77
N GLU A 334 -9.85 -17.42 -7.38
CA GLU A 334 -11.14 -17.31 -6.69
C GLU A 334 -11.38 -18.51 -5.76
N LYS A 335 -11.11 -19.72 -6.22
CA LYS A 335 -11.23 -20.93 -5.38
C LYS A 335 -10.29 -20.88 -4.17
N LEU A 336 -9.10 -20.29 -4.32
CA LEU A 336 -8.19 -20.07 -3.18
C LEU A 336 -8.75 -19.00 -2.23
N ALA A 337 -9.33 -17.93 -2.75
CA ALA A 337 -9.92 -16.86 -1.95
C ALA A 337 -11.10 -17.33 -1.10
N ASP A 338 -11.84 -18.33 -1.56
CA ASP A 338 -13.00 -18.93 -0.86
C ASP A 338 -12.58 -19.83 0.31
N LEU A 339 -11.32 -20.26 0.38
CA LEU A 339 -10.82 -21.03 1.51
C LEU A 339 -10.71 -20.16 2.77
N ASN A 340 -10.74 -20.79 3.96
CA ASN A 340 -10.36 -20.11 5.18
C ASN A 340 -8.86 -19.71 5.14
N PRO A 341 -8.40 -18.71 5.94
CA PRO A 341 -7.05 -18.18 5.84
C PRO A 341 -5.94 -19.23 5.96
N GLU A 342 -6.07 -20.20 6.88
CA GLU A 342 -5.06 -21.24 7.10
C GLU A 342 -4.95 -22.15 5.87
N ALA A 343 -6.08 -22.69 5.37
CA ALA A 343 -6.11 -23.55 4.20
C ALA A 343 -5.64 -22.84 2.93
N ARG A 344 -5.95 -21.54 2.80
CA ARG A 344 -5.50 -20.68 1.70
C ARG A 344 -3.98 -20.53 1.69
N HIS A 345 -3.39 -20.18 2.83
CA HIS A 345 -1.93 -20.01 2.96
C HIS A 345 -1.18 -21.33 2.78
N GLU A 346 -1.76 -22.44 3.25
CA GLU A 346 -1.21 -23.77 3.02
C GLU A 346 -1.22 -24.14 1.52
N ALA A 347 -2.33 -23.87 0.83
CA ALA A 347 -2.43 -24.13 -0.60
C ALA A 347 -1.43 -23.28 -1.41
N LEU A 348 -1.28 -21.99 -1.07
CA LEU A 348 -0.26 -21.12 -1.69
C LEU A 348 1.16 -21.58 -1.39
N THR A 349 1.44 -22.05 -0.18
CA THR A 349 2.76 -22.58 0.20
C THR A 349 3.11 -23.82 -0.64
N ARG A 350 2.14 -24.69 -0.96
CA ARG A 350 2.35 -25.85 -1.84
C ARG A 350 2.67 -25.45 -3.29
N LEU A 351 2.18 -24.30 -3.73
CA LEU A 351 2.46 -23.74 -5.07
C LEU A 351 3.81 -23.02 -5.15
N MET A 352 4.48 -22.74 -4.02
CA MET A 352 5.80 -22.13 -4.04
C MET A 352 6.81 -23.03 -4.78
N PRO A 353 7.69 -22.44 -5.62
CA PRO A 353 8.75 -23.19 -6.27
C PRO A 353 9.61 -23.92 -5.20
N LYS A 354 9.90 -25.19 -5.42
CA LYS A 354 10.85 -25.92 -4.57
C LYS A 354 12.23 -25.27 -4.74
N ARG A 355 12.82 -24.86 -3.63
CA ARG A 355 14.19 -24.32 -3.59
C ARG A 355 15.22 -25.37 -3.95
#